data_51f0a795df118aafd15d9591526badc2
#
_entry.id   51f0a795df118aafd15d9591526badc2
#
_cell.length_a   1.000
_cell.length_b   1.000
_cell.length_c   1.000
_cell.angle_alpha   90.00
_cell.angle_beta   90.00
_cell.angle_gamma   90.00
#
_symmetry.space_group_name_H-M   'P 1'
#
loop_
_entity.id
_entity.type
_entity.pdbx_description
1 polymer ?
#
loop_
_entity_poly.entity_id
_entity_poly.type
_entity_poly.pdbx_seq_one_letter_code
_entity_poly.pdbx_strand_id
1 'polypeptide(L)'
;MDKFHKNKYRFSSIKPLILISDEVIEFRNQQIINLTSELLKYKVLVRDLIKDNVSYSIRNELLNIAMFITNNVELYDRFIKEEDIPVDVIRIAARVDSKYINKYRDYIIAYTLILGNPNYKNLQDYIQIVENTEEDLGKDIIEYEEKMGHDGIVLESNKKNAIVMTSIGEFKKLKLKEPCFRGEEIKSVEKKSLKDYKLYVSIIAIFALIFVLSIIYKYNGVVSTVVVETTSPIRLEINGFNRVLDVSSSTEKGKTLIAETSVLDNNIDKALCKIIEYANENEMVKDSGIVVTITGKALKHNSLEETADFVYKKDLKVRLNNAGSEHKLN
;
A
#
# COMPACT_ATOMS: atom_id res chain seq x y z
N MET A 1 -26.59 40.87 -1.83
CA MET A 1 -25.75 39.63 -1.81
C MET A 1 -25.04 39.55 -3.15
N ASP A 2 -23.70 39.62 -3.15
CA ASP A 2 -22.95 39.48 -4.37
C ASP A 2 -23.14 38.09 -4.97
N LYS A 3 -23.14 38.03 -6.32
CA LYS A 3 -23.33 36.77 -7.02
C LYS A 3 -22.04 35.94 -6.91
N PHE A 4 -22.17 34.65 -6.56
CA PHE A 4 -21.04 33.72 -6.57
C PHE A 4 -20.49 33.52 -8.00
N HIS A 5 -19.17 33.59 -8.15
CA HIS A 5 -18.46 33.31 -9.39
C HIS A 5 -17.40 32.26 -9.12
N LYS A 6 -17.58 31.06 -9.68
CA LYS A 6 -16.75 29.86 -9.41
C LYS A 6 -15.27 30.04 -9.78
N ASN A 7 -14.96 30.83 -10.80
CA ASN A 7 -13.61 30.97 -11.36
C ASN A 7 -13.15 32.44 -11.40
N LYS A 8 -13.63 33.28 -10.47
CA LYS A 8 -13.24 34.70 -10.47
C LYS A 8 -11.80 34.91 -10.01
N TYR A 9 -11.38 34.13 -8.99
CA TYR A 9 -10.07 34.26 -8.39
C TYR A 9 -9.29 32.96 -8.51
N ARG A 10 -7.96 33.06 -8.59
CA ARG A 10 -7.03 31.95 -8.51
C ARG A 10 -5.78 32.31 -7.72
N PHE A 11 -5.10 31.30 -7.19
CA PHE A 11 -3.76 31.51 -6.65
C PHE A 11 -2.80 31.84 -7.79
N SER A 12 -1.93 32.82 -7.58
CA SER A 12 -0.91 33.18 -8.55
C SER A 12 0.18 32.13 -8.61
N SER A 13 0.59 31.77 -9.82
CA SER A 13 1.76 30.93 -10.05
C SER A 13 3.09 31.68 -9.88
N ILE A 14 3.05 32.98 -9.75
CA ILE A 14 4.23 33.81 -9.55
C ILE A 14 4.51 33.91 -8.07
N LYS A 15 5.71 33.47 -7.65
CA LYS A 15 6.11 33.55 -6.24
C LYS A 15 6.29 35.01 -5.85
N PRO A 16 5.74 35.44 -4.70
CA PRO A 16 5.94 36.83 -4.24
C PRO A 16 7.41 37.11 -3.94
N LEU A 17 7.92 38.21 -4.44
CA LEU A 17 9.23 38.75 -4.08
C LEU A 17 9.10 39.50 -2.74
N ILE A 18 9.12 38.75 -1.64
CA ILE A 18 9.07 39.35 -0.30
C ILE A 18 10.48 39.29 0.29
N LEU A 19 10.99 40.45 0.70
CA LEU A 19 12.22 40.52 1.50
C LEU A 19 11.96 39.85 2.85
N ILE A 20 12.64 38.75 3.12
CA ILE A 20 12.51 38.01 4.37
C ILE A 20 13.49 38.63 5.37
N SER A 21 12.97 39.40 6.32
CA SER A 21 13.72 39.86 7.52
C SER A 21 13.27 39.06 8.73
N ASP A 22 14.07 39.07 9.80
CA ASP A 22 13.71 38.43 11.07
C ASP A 22 12.41 39.01 11.64
N GLU A 23 12.14 40.30 11.43
CA GLU A 23 10.87 40.94 11.82
C GLU A 23 9.67 40.33 11.07
N VAL A 24 9.79 40.09 9.77
CA VAL A 24 8.71 39.44 8.98
C VAL A 24 8.43 38.03 9.47
N ILE A 25 9.47 37.29 9.82
CA ILE A 25 9.34 35.93 10.40
C ILE A 25 8.60 35.99 11.73
N GLU A 26 8.94 36.92 12.59
CA GLU A 26 8.29 37.08 13.90
C GLU A 26 6.82 37.51 13.76
N PHE A 27 6.50 38.45 12.86
CA PHE A 27 5.11 38.81 12.55
C PHE A 27 4.32 37.61 12.01
N ARG A 28 4.89 36.85 11.08
CA ARG A 28 4.27 35.61 10.58
C ARG A 28 4.05 34.59 11.69
N ASN A 29 5.03 34.41 12.56
CA ASN A 29 4.90 33.51 13.72
C ASN A 29 3.70 33.89 14.59
N GLN A 30 3.57 35.18 14.94
CA GLN A 30 2.44 35.66 15.73
C GLN A 30 1.09 35.46 15.03
N GLN A 31 1.02 35.77 13.71
CA GLN A 31 -0.18 35.54 12.91
C GLN A 31 -0.56 34.05 12.85
N ILE A 32 0.40 33.17 12.72
CA ILE A 32 0.17 31.71 12.66
C ILE A 32 -0.32 31.18 14.03
N ILE A 33 0.22 31.71 15.15
CA ILE A 33 -0.27 31.35 16.49
C ILE A 33 -1.74 31.72 16.63
N ASN A 34 -2.10 32.94 16.21
CA ASN A 34 -3.48 33.43 16.27
C ASN A 34 -4.39 32.60 15.34
N LEU A 35 -3.97 32.36 14.09
CA LEU A 35 -4.70 31.53 13.13
C LEU A 35 -4.93 30.11 13.67
N THR A 36 -3.91 29.51 14.27
CA THR A 36 -4.03 28.16 14.86
C THR A 36 -5.06 28.15 15.98
N SER A 37 -5.09 29.20 16.82
CA SER A 37 -6.06 29.34 17.90
C SER A 37 -7.48 29.57 17.37
N GLU A 38 -7.63 30.34 16.27
CA GLU A 38 -8.93 30.51 15.60
C GLU A 38 -9.42 29.22 14.95
N LEU A 39 -8.56 28.50 14.22
CA LEU A 39 -8.90 27.20 13.63
C LEU A 39 -9.46 26.22 14.68
N LEU A 40 -8.90 26.22 15.90
CA LEU A 40 -9.38 25.36 16.99
C LEU A 40 -10.83 25.64 17.39
N LYS A 41 -11.31 26.90 17.31
CA LYS A 41 -12.73 27.23 17.56
C LYS A 41 -13.62 26.50 16.59
N TYR A 42 -13.21 26.39 15.32
CA TYR A 42 -13.90 25.66 14.27
C TYR A 42 -13.62 24.14 14.30
N LYS A 43 -12.91 23.63 15.33
CA LYS A 43 -12.51 22.22 15.49
C LYS A 43 -11.60 21.72 14.36
N VAL A 44 -10.79 22.61 13.77
CA VAL A 44 -9.81 22.32 12.73
C VAL A 44 -8.41 22.39 13.32
N LEU A 45 -7.62 21.36 13.12
CA LEU A 45 -6.19 21.34 13.47
C LEU A 45 -5.36 21.56 12.21
N VAL A 46 -4.20 22.18 12.33
CA VAL A 46 -3.26 22.37 11.20
C VAL A 46 -2.95 21.03 10.49
N ARG A 47 -2.85 19.93 11.25
CA ARG A 47 -2.65 18.58 10.69
C ARG A 47 -3.84 18.04 9.89
N ASP A 48 -5.03 18.59 10.05
CA ASP A 48 -6.22 18.16 9.32
C ASP A 48 -6.17 18.68 7.89
N LEU A 49 -5.55 19.85 7.66
CA LEU A 49 -5.35 20.47 6.35
C LEU A 49 -4.45 19.65 5.40
N ILE A 50 -3.68 18.70 5.92
CA ILE A 50 -2.81 17.84 5.09
C ILE A 50 -3.35 16.41 4.91
N LYS A 51 -4.60 16.14 5.31
CA LYS A 51 -5.20 14.80 5.20
C LYS A 51 -5.51 14.40 3.76
N ASP A 52 -5.90 15.37 2.94
CA ASP A 52 -6.27 15.19 1.55
C ASP A 52 -5.32 15.94 0.62
N ASN A 53 -4.93 15.30 -0.47
CA ASN A 53 -4.21 15.99 -1.53
C ASN A 53 -5.23 16.73 -2.40
N VAL A 54 -5.30 18.05 -2.23
CA VAL A 54 -6.27 18.91 -2.93
C VAL A 54 -5.60 19.50 -4.17
N SER A 55 -6.09 19.15 -5.37
CA SER A 55 -5.55 19.67 -6.63
C SER A 55 -5.68 21.19 -6.73
N TYR A 56 -4.83 21.80 -7.56
CA TYR A 56 -4.82 23.26 -7.79
C TYR A 56 -6.20 23.79 -8.22
N SER A 57 -6.89 23.08 -9.13
CA SER A 57 -8.23 23.45 -9.57
C SER A 57 -9.25 23.48 -8.43
N ILE A 58 -9.22 22.45 -7.57
CA ILE A 58 -10.10 22.39 -6.40
C ILE A 58 -9.73 23.49 -5.41
N ARG A 59 -8.44 23.76 -5.15
CA ARG A 59 -8.02 24.85 -4.27
C ARG A 59 -8.56 26.20 -4.74
N ASN A 60 -8.53 26.47 -6.04
CA ASN A 60 -9.10 27.71 -6.61
C ASN A 60 -10.62 27.78 -6.44
N GLU A 61 -11.33 26.65 -6.55
CA GLU A 61 -12.78 26.62 -6.27
C GLU A 61 -13.07 26.90 -4.79
N LEU A 62 -12.30 26.31 -3.88
CA LEU A 62 -12.42 26.56 -2.43
C LEU A 62 -12.04 28.01 -2.07
N LEU A 63 -11.05 28.57 -2.74
CA LEU A 63 -10.70 29.98 -2.64
C LEU A 63 -11.88 30.89 -3.00
N ASN A 64 -12.56 30.60 -4.13
CA ASN A 64 -13.72 31.39 -4.53
C ASN A 64 -14.90 31.26 -3.55
N ILE A 65 -15.08 30.10 -2.91
CA ILE A 65 -16.05 29.93 -1.84
C ILE A 65 -15.66 30.79 -0.63
N ALA A 66 -14.41 30.77 -0.20
CA ALA A 66 -13.91 31.58 0.91
C ALA A 66 -14.05 33.07 0.61
N MET A 67 -13.68 33.52 -0.59
CA MET A 67 -13.87 34.92 -1.04
C MET A 67 -15.34 35.34 -1.07
N PHE A 68 -16.25 34.45 -1.45
CA PHE A 68 -17.68 34.70 -1.41
C PHE A 68 -18.20 34.90 0.03
N ILE A 69 -17.71 34.11 0.98
CA ILE A 69 -18.06 34.28 2.39
C ILE A 69 -17.51 35.61 2.91
N THR A 70 -16.23 35.92 2.65
CA THR A 70 -15.56 37.13 3.19
C THR A 70 -16.05 38.42 2.60
N ASN A 71 -16.45 38.42 1.30
CA ASN A 71 -16.98 39.60 0.63
C ASN A 71 -18.45 39.87 0.96
N ASN A 72 -19.13 38.98 1.66
CA ASN A 72 -20.50 39.14 2.06
C ASN A 72 -20.60 39.27 3.60
N VAL A 73 -20.84 40.48 4.07
CA VAL A 73 -20.84 40.82 5.50
C VAL A 73 -21.77 39.89 6.30
N GLU A 74 -22.99 39.65 5.83
CA GLU A 74 -23.96 38.81 6.53
C GLU A 74 -23.50 37.34 6.62
N LEU A 75 -22.86 36.82 5.55
CA LEU A 75 -22.31 35.46 5.55
C LEU A 75 -21.08 35.34 6.43
N TYR A 76 -20.23 36.36 6.41
CA TYR A 76 -19.04 36.37 7.25
C TYR A 76 -19.40 36.48 8.71
N ASP A 77 -20.36 37.34 9.09
CA ASP A 77 -20.87 37.45 10.46
C ASP A 77 -21.49 36.11 10.93
N ARG A 78 -22.24 35.47 10.05
CA ARG A 78 -22.81 34.15 10.33
C ARG A 78 -21.74 33.07 10.51
N PHE A 79 -20.71 33.06 9.65
CA PHE A 79 -19.55 32.15 9.75
C PHE A 79 -18.82 32.32 11.08
N ILE A 80 -18.59 33.57 11.51
CA ILE A 80 -17.95 33.84 12.83
C ILE A 80 -18.84 33.44 13.99
N LYS A 81 -20.15 33.72 13.92
CA LYS A 81 -21.11 33.47 15.01
C LYS A 81 -21.37 31.97 15.21
N GLU A 82 -21.53 31.23 14.12
CA GLU A 82 -21.84 29.80 14.15
C GLU A 82 -20.58 28.93 14.34
N GLU A 83 -19.40 29.51 14.20
CA GLU A 83 -18.11 28.79 14.20
C GLU A 83 -18.09 27.65 13.17
N ASP A 84 -18.83 27.84 12.05
CA ASP A 84 -18.92 26.86 10.97
C ASP A 84 -19.26 27.52 9.63
N ILE A 85 -19.15 26.74 8.56
CA ILE A 85 -19.49 27.17 7.20
C ILE A 85 -21.00 27.23 7.04
N PRO A 86 -21.59 28.30 6.50
CA PRO A 86 -23.02 28.39 6.17
C PRO A 86 -23.36 27.53 4.93
N VAL A 87 -23.35 26.22 5.11
CA VAL A 87 -23.46 25.18 4.05
C VAL A 87 -24.74 25.35 3.22
N ASP A 88 -25.84 25.71 3.84
CA ASP A 88 -27.14 25.94 3.20
C ASP A 88 -27.09 27.02 2.11
N VAL A 89 -26.44 28.12 2.40
CA VAL A 89 -26.28 29.24 1.46
C VAL A 89 -25.27 28.91 0.37
N ILE A 90 -24.11 28.37 0.75
CA ILE A 90 -23.02 28.05 -0.19
C ILE A 90 -23.46 27.00 -1.19
N ARG A 91 -24.19 25.97 -0.75
CA ARG A 91 -24.73 24.93 -1.62
C ARG A 91 -25.59 25.50 -2.75
N ILE A 92 -26.42 26.47 -2.42
CA ILE A 92 -27.32 27.12 -3.39
C ILE A 92 -26.53 28.06 -4.29
N ALA A 93 -25.69 28.92 -3.72
CA ALA A 93 -24.93 29.95 -4.44
C ALA A 93 -23.90 29.33 -5.39
N ALA A 94 -23.10 28.39 -4.90
CA ALA A 94 -22.02 27.74 -5.66
C ALA A 94 -22.49 26.54 -6.50
N ARG A 95 -23.76 26.09 -6.32
CA ARG A 95 -24.33 24.89 -6.99
C ARG A 95 -23.49 23.64 -6.76
N VAL A 96 -23.00 23.47 -5.54
CA VAL A 96 -22.22 22.29 -5.12
C VAL A 96 -22.98 21.47 -4.10
N ASP A 97 -22.69 20.17 -4.02
CA ASP A 97 -23.32 19.28 -3.04
C ASP A 97 -22.76 19.55 -1.62
N SER A 98 -23.61 19.39 -0.62
CA SER A 98 -23.22 19.46 0.80
C SER A 98 -22.07 18.50 1.13
N LYS A 99 -22.03 17.32 0.51
CA LYS A 99 -20.92 16.37 0.67
C LYS A 99 -19.58 16.93 0.22
N TYR A 100 -19.59 17.73 -0.87
CA TYR A 100 -18.39 18.40 -1.36
C TYR A 100 -17.91 19.45 -0.37
N ILE A 101 -18.81 20.30 0.12
CA ILE A 101 -18.49 21.33 1.12
C ILE A 101 -17.93 20.68 2.39
N ASN A 102 -18.59 19.64 2.91
CA ASN A 102 -18.17 18.93 4.11
C ASN A 102 -16.82 18.22 3.93
N LYS A 103 -16.53 17.69 2.74
CA LYS A 103 -15.25 17.05 2.43
C LYS A 103 -14.09 18.04 2.52
N TYR A 104 -14.29 19.26 2.05
CA TYR A 104 -13.25 20.29 2.00
C TYR A 104 -13.47 21.40 3.05
N ARG A 105 -14.28 21.11 4.07
CA ARG A 105 -14.66 22.05 5.12
C ARG A 105 -13.44 22.74 5.73
N ASP A 106 -12.45 21.99 6.12
CA ASP A 106 -11.26 22.49 6.82
C ASP A 106 -10.47 23.49 5.96
N TYR A 107 -10.36 23.23 4.66
CA TYR A 107 -9.75 24.18 3.70
C TYR A 107 -10.55 25.47 3.54
N ILE A 108 -11.87 25.37 3.41
CA ILE A 108 -12.74 26.56 3.28
C ILE A 108 -12.61 27.41 4.54
N ILE A 109 -12.64 26.81 5.72
CA ILE A 109 -12.46 27.50 7.01
C ILE A 109 -11.09 28.20 7.05
N ALA A 110 -10.01 27.48 6.74
CA ALA A 110 -8.67 28.06 6.77
C ALA A 110 -8.53 29.25 5.83
N TYR A 111 -9.02 29.14 4.61
CA TYR A 111 -8.99 30.25 3.65
C TYR A 111 -9.87 31.42 4.11
N THR A 112 -11.08 31.16 4.60
CA THR A 112 -12.00 32.18 5.09
C THR A 112 -11.39 32.97 6.26
N LEU A 113 -10.77 32.28 7.21
CA LEU A 113 -10.09 32.93 8.34
C LEU A 113 -8.89 33.76 7.89
N ILE A 114 -8.03 33.21 7.02
CA ILE A 114 -6.87 33.94 6.52
C ILE A 114 -7.30 35.19 5.75
N LEU A 115 -8.28 35.09 4.86
CA LEU A 115 -8.67 36.16 3.96
C LEU A 115 -9.58 37.18 4.64
N GLY A 116 -10.42 36.78 5.58
CA GLY A 116 -11.37 37.63 6.26
C GLY A 116 -10.77 38.46 7.41
N ASN A 117 -9.63 38.05 7.96
CA ASN A 117 -9.03 38.76 9.10
C ASN A 117 -7.89 39.67 8.63
N PRO A 118 -8.05 41.03 8.73
CA PRO A 118 -7.03 41.96 8.31
C PRO A 118 -5.70 41.89 9.07
N ASN A 119 -5.70 41.22 10.24
CA ASN A 119 -4.49 41.01 11.04
C ASN A 119 -3.57 39.93 10.44
N TYR A 120 -4.02 39.20 9.43
CA TYR A 120 -3.22 38.15 8.75
C TYR A 120 -2.54 38.62 7.48
N LYS A 121 -2.23 39.93 7.39
CA LYS A 121 -1.69 40.53 6.19
C LYS A 121 -0.44 39.86 5.64
N ASN A 122 0.53 39.45 6.49
CA ASN A 122 1.74 38.78 6.02
C ASN A 122 1.45 37.38 5.43
N LEU A 123 0.39 36.69 5.91
CA LEU A 123 -0.06 35.42 5.34
C LEU A 123 -0.83 35.66 4.02
N GLN A 124 -1.66 36.72 3.96
CA GLN A 124 -2.39 37.13 2.74
C GLN A 124 -1.42 37.57 1.64
N ASP A 125 -0.42 38.38 1.97
CA ASP A 125 0.59 38.85 1.02
C ASP A 125 1.45 37.67 0.47
N TYR A 126 1.62 36.62 1.25
CA TYR A 126 2.31 35.40 0.82
C TYR A 126 1.47 34.57 -0.13
N ILE A 127 0.17 34.46 0.11
CA ILE A 127 -0.79 33.79 -0.76
C ILE A 127 -1.24 34.80 -1.81
N GLN A 128 -0.54 34.87 -2.92
CA GLN A 128 -0.93 35.79 -3.98
C GLN A 128 -2.18 35.34 -4.72
N ILE A 129 -3.23 36.14 -4.64
CA ILE A 129 -4.50 35.90 -5.31
C ILE A 129 -4.63 36.89 -6.45
N VAL A 130 -4.99 36.38 -7.62
CA VAL A 130 -5.23 37.20 -8.85
C VAL A 130 -6.62 36.90 -9.40
N GLU A 131 -7.21 37.88 -10.06
CA GLU A 131 -8.43 37.66 -10.85
C GLU A 131 -8.08 36.85 -12.12
N ASN A 132 -8.92 35.91 -12.49
CA ASN A 132 -8.79 35.21 -13.76
C ASN A 132 -9.16 36.12 -14.91
N THR A 133 -8.29 36.19 -15.91
CA THR A 133 -8.61 36.81 -17.21
C THR A 133 -9.13 35.73 -18.17
N GLU A 134 -9.86 36.13 -19.22
CA GLU A 134 -10.37 35.17 -20.21
C GLU A 134 -9.25 34.36 -20.91
N GLU A 135 -8.04 34.93 -21.00
CA GLU A 135 -6.86 34.28 -21.58
C GLU A 135 -6.27 33.17 -20.66
N ASP A 136 -6.56 33.20 -19.35
CA ASP A 136 -6.01 32.25 -18.38
C ASP A 136 -6.85 30.95 -18.27
N LEU A 137 -8.11 30.99 -18.74
CA LEU A 137 -9.04 29.86 -18.65
C LEU A 137 -8.68 28.67 -19.57
N GLY A 138 -7.70 28.83 -20.45
CA GLY A 138 -7.25 27.81 -21.41
C GLY A 138 -5.81 27.31 -21.22
N LYS A 139 -5.06 27.83 -20.24
CA LYS A 139 -3.67 27.40 -20.01
C LYS A 139 -3.62 26.22 -19.07
N ASP A 140 -2.95 25.15 -19.49
CA ASP A 140 -2.84 23.89 -18.77
C ASP A 140 -2.27 24.04 -17.36
N ILE A 141 -3.09 23.71 -16.40
CA ILE A 141 -2.87 23.77 -14.95
C ILE A 141 -1.72 22.85 -14.50
N ILE A 142 -1.41 21.82 -15.29
CA ILE A 142 -0.43 20.77 -14.96
C ILE A 142 1.00 21.31 -14.88
N GLU A 143 1.36 22.31 -15.69
CA GLU A 143 2.71 22.87 -15.75
C GLU A 143 3.09 23.71 -14.50
N TYR A 144 2.09 24.14 -13.72
CA TYR A 144 2.28 25.00 -12.55
C TYR A 144 2.64 24.21 -11.28
N GLU A 145 2.09 23.01 -11.08
CA GLU A 145 2.35 22.20 -9.87
C GLU A 145 3.78 21.62 -9.84
N GLU A 146 4.36 21.31 -11.02
CA GLU A 146 5.72 20.76 -11.12
C GLU A 146 6.83 21.82 -10.99
N LYS A 147 6.56 23.06 -11.42
CA LYS A 147 7.56 24.16 -11.44
C LYS A 147 7.76 24.86 -10.09
N MET A 148 6.74 24.85 -9.23
CA MET A 148 6.73 25.69 -8.02
C MET A 148 7.45 25.09 -6.81
N GLY A 149 7.99 23.89 -6.91
CA GLY A 149 8.71 23.29 -5.80
C GLY A 149 7.87 23.19 -4.50
N HIS A 150 8.41 22.53 -3.50
CA HIS A 150 7.72 22.38 -2.21
C HIS A 150 8.22 23.43 -1.21
N ASP A 151 8.04 24.71 -1.59
CA ASP A 151 8.38 25.87 -0.75
C ASP A 151 7.15 26.32 0.03
N GLY A 152 7.31 26.67 1.30
CA GLY A 152 6.17 27.15 2.07
C GLY A 152 6.55 27.75 3.42
N ILE A 153 5.63 28.59 3.96
CA ILE A 153 5.74 29.12 5.33
C ILE A 153 5.38 28.03 6.31
N VAL A 154 6.23 27.80 7.30
CA VAL A 154 6.05 26.83 8.38
C VAL A 154 4.91 27.25 9.30
N LEU A 155 3.85 26.45 9.33
CA LEU A 155 2.73 26.61 10.27
C LEU A 155 2.96 25.84 11.56
N GLU A 156 3.48 24.63 11.47
CA GLU A 156 3.79 23.75 12.60
C GLU A 156 5.02 22.91 12.26
N SER A 157 5.93 22.74 13.21
CA SER A 157 7.12 21.92 13.00
C SER A 157 7.41 21.02 14.18
N ASN A 158 8.09 19.92 13.91
CA ASN A 158 8.71 19.03 14.88
C ASN A 158 10.13 18.68 14.41
N LYS A 159 10.88 17.90 15.19
CA LYS A 159 12.29 17.54 14.89
C LYS A 159 12.54 16.95 13.49
N LYS A 160 11.54 16.43 12.81
CA LYS A 160 11.70 15.67 11.54
C LYS A 160 10.84 16.19 10.40
N ASN A 161 9.79 16.94 10.68
CA ASN A 161 8.81 17.37 9.68
C ASN A 161 8.24 18.73 10.02
N ALA A 162 7.82 19.46 8.99
CA ALA A 162 7.01 20.66 9.12
C ALA A 162 5.74 20.54 8.29
N ILE A 163 4.68 21.20 8.75
CA ILE A 163 3.49 21.50 7.96
C ILE A 163 3.64 22.91 7.48
N VAL A 164 3.55 23.09 6.17
CA VAL A 164 3.72 24.40 5.51
C VAL A 164 2.49 24.77 4.73
N MET A 165 2.31 26.08 4.53
CA MET A 165 1.38 26.66 3.57
C MET A 165 2.20 27.23 2.41
N THR A 166 1.92 26.79 1.19
CA THR A 166 2.58 27.29 -0.02
C THR A 166 1.94 28.58 -0.51
N SER A 167 2.65 29.32 -1.38
CA SER A 167 2.11 30.56 -2.00
C SER A 167 0.88 30.31 -2.87
N ILE A 168 0.66 29.07 -3.33
CA ILE A 168 -0.53 28.64 -4.07
C ILE A 168 -1.60 28.02 -3.17
N GLY A 169 -1.62 28.37 -1.90
CA GLY A 169 -2.64 27.97 -0.94
C GLY A 169 -2.65 26.50 -0.55
N GLU A 170 -1.62 25.73 -0.89
CA GLU A 170 -1.55 24.32 -0.57
C GLU A 170 -0.97 24.10 0.82
N PHE A 171 -1.54 23.12 1.56
CA PHE A 171 -0.98 22.69 2.83
C PHE A 171 -0.26 21.37 2.63
N LYS A 172 1.04 21.33 2.95
CA LYS A 172 1.89 20.15 2.76
C LYS A 172 2.71 19.79 4.00
N LYS A 173 3.01 18.51 4.13
CA LYS A 173 3.97 18.01 5.11
C LYS A 173 5.31 17.79 4.46
N LEU A 174 6.30 18.56 4.86
CA LEU A 174 7.66 18.49 4.36
C LEU A 174 8.58 17.76 5.34
N LYS A 175 9.58 17.07 4.81
CA LYS A 175 10.64 16.44 5.60
C LYS A 175 11.73 17.47 5.88
N LEU A 176 12.08 17.66 7.13
CA LEU A 176 13.14 18.58 7.54
C LEU A 176 14.52 17.92 7.44
N LYS A 177 15.49 18.67 6.98
CA LYS A 177 16.93 18.36 7.09
C LYS A 177 17.51 19.00 8.35
N GLU A 178 17.05 20.20 8.68
CA GLU A 178 17.47 20.99 9.82
C GLU A 178 16.23 21.49 10.59
N PRO A 179 16.34 21.78 11.89
CA PRO A 179 15.24 22.40 12.65
C PRO A 179 14.82 23.73 12.04
N CYS A 180 13.53 23.99 11.99
CA CYS A 180 12.97 25.26 11.50
C CYS A 180 11.95 25.81 12.51
N PHE A 181 11.75 27.12 12.46
CA PHE A 181 10.79 27.83 13.32
C PHE A 181 9.51 28.15 12.55
N ARG A 182 8.44 28.38 13.30
CA ARG A 182 7.17 28.82 12.73
C ARG A 182 7.33 30.19 12.10
N GLY A 183 6.72 30.40 10.93
CA GLY A 183 6.84 31.65 10.17
C GLY A 183 8.00 31.68 9.16
N GLU A 184 9.00 30.80 9.33
CA GLU A 184 10.07 30.66 8.36
C GLU A 184 9.56 30.10 7.04
N GLU A 185 10.16 30.54 5.94
CA GLU A 185 9.94 29.92 4.63
C GLU A 185 11.01 28.84 4.38
N ILE A 186 10.57 27.63 4.15
CA ILE A 186 11.46 26.48 3.88
C ILE A 186 11.20 25.88 2.52
N LYS A 187 12.27 25.31 1.96
CA LYS A 187 12.23 24.52 0.74
C LYS A 187 12.66 23.09 1.05
N SER A 188 11.79 22.11 0.78
CA SER A 188 12.09 20.73 1.07
C SER A 188 11.30 19.76 0.21
N VAL A 189 11.58 18.46 0.37
CA VAL A 189 10.89 17.39 -0.33
C VAL A 189 9.63 16.98 0.45
N GLU A 190 8.53 16.83 -0.26
CA GLU A 190 7.28 16.36 0.32
C GLU A 190 7.46 14.99 0.97
N LYS A 191 6.90 14.84 2.17
CA LYS A 191 6.84 13.54 2.84
C LYS A 191 5.66 12.75 2.31
N LYS A 192 5.94 11.79 1.42
CA LYS A 192 4.92 10.87 0.91
C LYS A 192 4.24 10.09 2.05
N SER A 193 2.93 9.99 1.97
CA SER A 193 2.10 9.20 2.88
C SER A 193 2.00 7.75 2.40
N LEU A 194 1.61 6.82 3.29
CA LEU A 194 1.28 5.44 2.89
C LEU A 194 0.10 5.38 1.91
N LYS A 195 -0.78 6.40 1.91
CA LYS A 195 -1.90 6.54 0.96
C LYS A 195 -1.41 6.64 -0.49
N ASP A 196 -0.25 7.27 -0.73
CA ASP A 196 0.34 7.47 -2.06
C ASP A 196 0.85 6.15 -2.67
N TYR A 197 1.08 5.14 -1.81
CA TYR A 197 1.53 3.81 -2.20
C TYR A 197 0.39 2.77 -2.25
N LYS A 198 -0.87 3.18 -2.05
CA LYS A 198 -2.02 2.26 -1.98
C LYS A 198 -2.11 1.32 -3.19
N LEU A 199 -1.86 1.83 -4.39
CA LEU A 199 -1.86 1.04 -5.61
C LEU A 199 -0.76 -0.04 -5.58
N TYR A 200 0.47 0.34 -5.22
CA TYR A 200 1.61 -0.59 -5.14
C TYR A 200 1.40 -1.66 -4.07
N VAL A 201 0.89 -1.26 -2.90
CA VAL A 201 0.55 -2.18 -1.81
C VAL A 201 -0.53 -3.18 -2.25
N SER A 202 -1.55 -2.72 -2.98
CA SER A 202 -2.60 -3.59 -3.54
C SER A 202 -2.04 -4.61 -4.54
N ILE A 203 -1.15 -4.17 -5.42
CA ILE A 203 -0.48 -5.06 -6.40
C ILE A 203 0.35 -6.12 -5.68
N ILE A 204 1.17 -5.72 -4.70
CA ILE A 204 1.98 -6.64 -3.90
C ILE A 204 1.10 -7.66 -3.16
N ALA A 205 -0.03 -7.22 -2.59
CA ALA A 205 -0.98 -8.10 -1.90
C ALA A 205 -1.60 -9.15 -2.84
N ILE A 206 -1.94 -8.76 -4.09
CA ILE A 206 -2.45 -9.69 -5.11
C ILE A 206 -1.38 -10.73 -5.48
N PHE A 207 -0.13 -10.31 -5.72
CA PHE A 207 0.96 -11.25 -6.00
C PHE A 207 1.22 -12.22 -4.84
N ALA A 208 1.19 -11.72 -3.59
CA ALA A 208 1.33 -12.55 -2.41
C ALA A 208 0.19 -13.58 -2.31
N LEU A 209 -1.05 -13.18 -2.60
CA LEU A 209 -2.20 -14.09 -2.63
C LEU A 209 -2.04 -15.19 -3.69
N ILE A 210 -1.67 -14.83 -4.92
CA ILE A 210 -1.43 -15.80 -6.01
C ILE A 210 -0.31 -16.77 -5.62
N PHE A 211 0.75 -16.27 -5.00
CA PHE A 211 1.87 -17.09 -4.53
C PHE A 211 1.42 -18.12 -3.47
N VAL A 212 0.64 -17.68 -2.48
CA VAL A 212 0.07 -18.57 -1.44
C VAL A 212 -0.84 -19.62 -2.07
N LEU A 213 -1.73 -19.23 -2.97
CA LEU A 213 -2.62 -20.18 -3.68
C LEU A 213 -1.82 -21.20 -4.50
N SER A 214 -0.74 -20.79 -5.14
CA SER A 214 0.16 -21.68 -5.88
C SER A 214 0.84 -22.71 -4.98
N ILE A 215 1.26 -22.30 -3.76
CA ILE A 215 1.82 -23.23 -2.76
C ILE A 215 0.76 -24.23 -2.31
N ILE A 216 -0.45 -23.77 -1.99
CA ILE A 216 -1.56 -24.63 -1.56
C ILE A 216 -1.91 -25.63 -2.65
N TYR A 217 -2.02 -25.19 -3.89
CA TYR A 217 -2.29 -26.06 -5.05
C TYR A 217 -1.22 -27.15 -5.21
N LYS A 218 0.06 -26.74 -5.11
CA LYS A 218 1.20 -27.66 -5.21
C LYS A 218 1.31 -28.63 -4.02
N TYR A 219 0.84 -28.21 -2.85
CA TYR A 219 0.85 -29.04 -1.64
C TYR A 219 -0.25 -30.10 -1.66
N ASN A 220 -1.44 -29.76 -2.12
CA ASN A 220 -2.60 -30.66 -2.10
C ASN A 220 -2.75 -31.49 -3.40
N GLY A 221 -2.11 -31.07 -4.48
CA GLY A 221 -2.23 -31.75 -5.79
C GLY A 221 -1.30 -32.95 -5.92
N VAL A 222 -1.84 -34.09 -6.38
CA VAL A 222 -1.04 -35.24 -6.79
C VAL A 222 -0.31 -34.89 -8.09
N VAL A 223 1.02 -35.01 -8.11
CA VAL A 223 1.85 -34.76 -9.30
C VAL A 223 2.53 -36.01 -9.85
N SER A 224 2.69 -37.04 -9.01
CA SER A 224 3.25 -38.29 -9.44
C SER A 224 2.69 -39.47 -8.60
N THR A 225 2.63 -40.62 -9.23
CA THR A 225 2.30 -41.89 -8.58
C THR A 225 3.54 -42.77 -8.58
N VAL A 226 3.88 -43.32 -7.42
CA VAL A 226 5.00 -44.23 -7.23
C VAL A 226 4.45 -45.62 -6.89
N VAL A 227 4.79 -46.60 -7.67
CA VAL A 227 4.42 -48.02 -7.42
C VAL A 227 5.66 -48.77 -7.05
N VAL A 228 5.64 -49.39 -5.86
CA VAL A 228 6.70 -50.29 -5.37
C VAL A 228 6.22 -51.71 -5.56
N GLU A 229 6.83 -52.45 -6.48
CA GLU A 229 6.51 -53.84 -6.77
C GLU A 229 7.39 -54.77 -5.94
N THR A 230 6.85 -55.21 -4.84
CA THR A 230 7.35 -56.31 -4.03
C THR A 230 6.50 -57.59 -4.31
N THR A 231 6.40 -58.54 -3.39
CA THR A 231 5.38 -59.61 -3.49
C THR A 231 3.95 -59.03 -3.38
N SER A 232 3.82 -57.83 -2.85
CA SER A 232 2.57 -57.08 -2.75
C SER A 232 2.80 -55.66 -3.29
N PRO A 233 2.07 -55.22 -4.32
CA PRO A 233 2.25 -53.88 -4.87
C PRO A 233 1.75 -52.79 -3.92
N ILE A 234 2.58 -51.76 -3.68
CA ILE A 234 2.26 -50.59 -2.87
C ILE A 234 2.21 -49.40 -3.82
N ARG A 235 1.11 -48.67 -3.83
CA ARG A 235 0.93 -47.45 -4.60
C ARG A 235 0.96 -46.24 -3.67
N LEU A 236 1.79 -45.24 -3.99
CA LEU A 236 1.93 -43.99 -3.29
C LEU A 236 1.57 -42.84 -4.24
N GLU A 237 0.79 -41.87 -3.77
CA GLU A 237 0.52 -40.62 -4.48
C GLU A 237 1.29 -39.51 -3.81
N ILE A 238 2.08 -38.78 -4.57
CA ILE A 238 2.95 -37.73 -4.06
C ILE A 238 2.63 -36.36 -4.62
N ASN A 239 2.81 -35.34 -3.80
CA ASN A 239 2.59 -33.94 -4.18
C ASN A 239 3.84 -33.30 -4.81
N GLY A 240 3.71 -32.02 -5.20
CA GLY A 240 4.80 -31.24 -5.78
C GLY A 240 5.99 -30.96 -4.86
N PHE A 241 5.92 -31.36 -3.60
CA PHE A 241 7.02 -31.29 -2.61
C PHE A 241 7.58 -32.68 -2.26
N ASN A 242 7.26 -33.69 -3.08
CA ASN A 242 7.66 -35.09 -2.87
C ASN A 242 7.18 -35.69 -1.53
N ARG A 243 6.01 -35.23 -1.02
CA ARG A 243 5.37 -35.78 0.14
C ARG A 243 4.28 -36.77 -0.27
N VAL A 244 4.15 -37.85 0.47
CA VAL A 244 3.12 -38.88 0.28
C VAL A 244 1.79 -38.33 0.76
N LEU A 245 0.83 -38.18 -0.19
CA LEU A 245 -0.54 -37.75 0.09
C LEU A 245 -1.49 -38.92 0.36
N ASP A 246 -1.27 -40.02 -0.35
CA ASP A 246 -2.07 -41.22 -0.20
C ASP A 246 -1.20 -42.46 -0.41
N VAL A 247 -1.59 -43.57 0.22
CA VAL A 247 -0.94 -44.85 0.07
C VAL A 247 -1.96 -45.95 0.08
N SER A 248 -1.84 -46.89 -0.87
CA SER A 248 -2.79 -48.00 -1.02
C SER A 248 -2.12 -49.28 -1.49
N SER A 249 -2.76 -50.41 -1.18
CA SER A 249 -2.37 -51.73 -1.70
C SER A 249 -3.62 -52.60 -1.92
N SER A 250 -3.57 -53.41 -2.95
CA SER A 250 -4.63 -54.36 -3.28
C SER A 250 -4.58 -55.68 -2.48
N THR A 251 -3.50 -55.91 -1.72
CA THR A 251 -3.29 -57.18 -0.98
C THR A 251 -3.33 -56.95 0.53
N GLU A 252 -3.74 -57.94 1.30
CA GLU A 252 -3.75 -57.86 2.77
C GLU A 252 -2.33 -57.68 3.34
N LYS A 253 -1.33 -58.39 2.81
CA LYS A 253 0.08 -58.20 3.19
C LYS A 253 0.56 -56.74 2.94
N GLY A 254 0.15 -56.15 1.82
CA GLY A 254 0.48 -54.77 1.52
C GLY A 254 -0.23 -53.80 2.45
N LYS A 255 -1.47 -54.03 2.84
CA LYS A 255 -2.18 -53.19 3.82
C LYS A 255 -1.51 -53.27 5.21
N THR A 256 -1.04 -54.43 5.62
CA THR A 256 -0.28 -54.61 6.86
C THR A 256 1.03 -53.79 6.80
N LEU A 257 1.77 -53.88 5.70
CA LEU A 257 2.99 -53.09 5.47
C LEU A 257 2.71 -51.59 5.61
N ILE A 258 1.65 -51.10 4.98
CA ILE A 258 1.26 -49.68 5.06
C ILE A 258 0.96 -49.26 6.51
N ALA A 259 0.24 -50.10 7.26
CA ALA A 259 -0.12 -49.81 8.65
C ALA A 259 1.12 -49.76 9.57
N GLU A 260 2.06 -50.67 9.39
CA GLU A 260 3.27 -50.76 10.22
C GLU A 260 4.30 -49.70 9.89
N THR A 261 4.43 -49.28 8.60
CA THR A 261 5.47 -48.32 8.17
C THR A 261 5.08 -46.87 8.35
N SER A 262 3.78 -46.55 8.47
CA SER A 262 3.24 -45.21 8.65
C SER A 262 3.88 -44.19 7.70
N VAL A 263 3.80 -44.44 6.40
CA VAL A 263 4.48 -43.65 5.35
C VAL A 263 3.72 -42.39 4.90
N LEU A 264 2.46 -42.26 5.30
CA LEU A 264 1.66 -41.07 4.99
C LEU A 264 2.36 -39.79 5.51
N ASP A 265 2.26 -38.70 4.74
CA ASP A 265 2.91 -37.42 5.03
C ASP A 265 4.46 -37.41 5.09
N ASN A 266 5.11 -38.55 4.89
CA ASN A 266 6.57 -38.58 4.79
C ASN A 266 7.05 -38.04 3.43
N ASN A 267 8.33 -37.62 3.39
CA ASN A 267 9.01 -37.43 2.12
C ASN A 267 9.14 -38.78 1.41
N ILE A 268 9.07 -38.78 0.06
CA ILE A 268 9.11 -40.04 -0.73
C ILE A 268 10.35 -40.88 -0.48
N ASP A 269 11.52 -40.29 -0.27
CA ASP A 269 12.75 -41.01 0.03
C ASP A 269 12.63 -41.80 1.31
N LYS A 270 12.20 -41.16 2.40
CA LYS A 270 11.98 -41.83 3.68
C LYS A 270 10.86 -42.86 3.61
N ALA A 271 9.81 -42.57 2.82
CA ALA A 271 8.71 -43.53 2.63
C ALA A 271 9.17 -44.79 1.91
N LEU A 272 9.94 -44.63 0.83
CA LEU A 272 10.50 -45.74 0.06
C LEU A 272 11.49 -46.55 0.89
N CYS A 273 12.38 -45.89 1.63
CA CYS A 273 13.32 -46.54 2.54
C CYS A 273 12.58 -47.49 3.53
N LYS A 274 11.55 -46.95 4.22
CA LYS A 274 10.73 -47.74 5.17
C LYS A 274 10.00 -48.91 4.51
N ILE A 275 9.42 -48.73 3.32
CA ILE A 275 8.71 -49.76 2.58
C ILE A 275 9.68 -50.87 2.17
N ILE A 276 10.86 -50.54 1.67
CA ILE A 276 11.88 -51.50 1.21
C ILE A 276 12.48 -52.21 2.43
N GLU A 277 12.73 -51.52 3.54
CA GLU A 277 13.20 -52.09 4.79
C GLU A 277 12.22 -53.14 5.32
N TYR A 278 10.93 -52.77 5.46
CA TYR A 278 9.89 -53.69 5.90
C TYR A 278 9.75 -54.89 4.95
N ALA A 279 9.79 -54.66 3.64
CA ALA A 279 9.69 -55.70 2.63
C ALA A 279 10.85 -56.69 2.72
N ASN A 280 12.07 -56.19 3.02
CA ASN A 280 13.26 -57.03 3.21
C ASN A 280 13.17 -57.89 4.50
N GLU A 281 12.71 -57.31 5.62
CA GLU A 281 12.59 -57.99 6.89
C GLU A 281 11.49 -59.02 6.93
N ASN A 282 10.44 -58.88 6.11
CA ASN A 282 9.25 -59.74 6.07
C ASN A 282 9.21 -60.67 4.85
N GLU A 283 10.34 -60.91 4.21
CA GLU A 283 10.47 -61.81 3.04
C GLU A 283 9.51 -61.46 1.88
N MET A 284 9.27 -60.17 1.68
CA MET A 284 8.42 -59.69 0.62
C MET A 284 9.18 -59.27 -0.67
N VAL A 285 10.49 -59.55 -0.69
CA VAL A 285 11.33 -59.29 -1.87
C VAL A 285 11.27 -60.48 -2.81
N LYS A 286 11.00 -60.22 -4.10
CA LYS A 286 11.02 -61.25 -5.16
C LYS A 286 12.46 -61.60 -5.54
N ASP A 287 12.68 -62.80 -6.08
CA ASP A 287 14.00 -63.19 -6.62
C ASP A 287 14.50 -62.25 -7.74
N SER A 288 13.58 -61.63 -8.48
CA SER A 288 13.86 -60.61 -9.50
C SER A 288 14.25 -59.23 -8.92
N GLY A 289 14.18 -59.08 -7.59
CA GLY A 289 14.34 -57.82 -6.89
C GLY A 289 13.05 -57.00 -6.79
N ILE A 290 13.19 -55.75 -6.34
CA ILE A 290 12.13 -54.73 -6.20
C ILE A 290 12.16 -53.81 -7.42
N VAL A 291 10.98 -53.46 -7.95
CA VAL A 291 10.85 -52.46 -9.01
C VAL A 291 10.07 -51.28 -8.46
N VAL A 292 10.65 -50.11 -8.57
CA VAL A 292 10.00 -48.83 -8.22
C VAL A 292 9.69 -48.11 -9.52
N THR A 293 8.41 -47.90 -9.82
CA THR A 293 7.95 -47.21 -11.02
C THR A 293 7.30 -45.89 -10.63
N ILE A 294 7.83 -44.81 -11.21
CA ILE A 294 7.29 -43.45 -11.04
C ILE A 294 6.61 -43.01 -12.32
N THR A 295 5.34 -42.64 -12.19
CA THR A 295 4.52 -42.13 -13.28
C THR A 295 4.10 -40.68 -13.01
N GLY A 296 4.07 -39.84 -14.01
CA GLY A 296 3.82 -38.42 -13.89
C GLY A 296 5.13 -37.60 -13.90
N LYS A 297 5.32 -36.71 -12.98
CA LYS A 297 6.54 -35.89 -12.92
C LYS A 297 7.71 -36.71 -12.36
N ALA A 298 8.81 -36.77 -13.13
CA ALA A 298 10.04 -37.44 -12.68
C ALA A 298 10.59 -36.83 -11.37
N LEU A 299 11.10 -37.67 -10.48
CA LEU A 299 11.85 -37.21 -9.32
C LEU A 299 13.19 -36.61 -9.75
N LYS A 300 13.63 -35.58 -9.03
CA LYS A 300 14.93 -34.94 -9.29
C LYS A 300 16.08 -35.91 -8.97
N HIS A 301 17.20 -35.69 -9.62
CA HIS A 301 18.44 -36.38 -9.28
C HIS A 301 18.75 -36.18 -7.77
N ASN A 302 19.26 -37.20 -7.12
CA ASN A 302 19.56 -37.25 -5.66
C ASN A 302 18.33 -37.05 -4.71
N SER A 303 17.11 -37.25 -5.18
CA SER A 303 15.93 -37.17 -4.29
C SER A 303 15.63 -38.47 -3.55
N LEU A 304 16.44 -39.52 -3.74
CA LEU A 304 16.31 -40.86 -3.11
C LEU A 304 17.64 -41.31 -2.50
N GLU A 305 18.34 -40.41 -1.82
CA GLU A 305 19.67 -40.70 -1.23
C GLU A 305 19.58 -41.70 -0.04
N GLU A 306 18.60 -41.53 0.86
CA GLU A 306 18.37 -42.39 1.99
C GLU A 306 18.04 -43.83 1.54
N THR A 307 17.16 -43.90 0.51
CA THR A 307 16.76 -45.20 -0.09
C THR A 307 17.93 -45.88 -0.79
N ALA A 308 18.71 -45.11 -1.56
CA ALA A 308 19.89 -45.66 -2.29
C ALA A 308 20.94 -46.18 -1.31
N ASP A 309 21.26 -45.43 -0.25
CA ASP A 309 22.19 -45.86 0.80
C ASP A 309 21.73 -47.12 1.50
N PHE A 310 20.45 -47.22 1.81
CA PHE A 310 19.88 -48.46 2.43
C PHE A 310 20.01 -49.65 1.48
N VAL A 311 19.61 -49.51 0.22
CA VAL A 311 19.68 -50.55 -0.82
C VAL A 311 21.12 -51.03 -1.01
N TYR A 312 22.09 -50.12 -1.06
CA TYR A 312 23.51 -50.43 -1.17
C TYR A 312 24.01 -51.24 0.07
N LYS A 313 23.73 -50.77 1.27
CA LYS A 313 24.17 -51.40 2.52
C LYS A 313 23.61 -52.82 2.71
N LYS A 314 22.43 -53.10 2.20
CA LYS A 314 21.74 -54.39 2.31
C LYS A 314 21.92 -55.30 1.08
N ASP A 315 22.69 -54.85 0.05
CA ASP A 315 22.91 -55.57 -1.19
C ASP A 315 21.60 -56.00 -1.89
N LEU A 316 20.60 -55.10 -1.90
CA LEU A 316 19.30 -55.37 -2.45
C LEU A 316 19.26 -55.03 -3.95
N LYS A 317 18.59 -55.87 -4.74
CA LYS A 317 18.36 -55.57 -6.17
C LYS A 317 17.13 -54.68 -6.32
N VAL A 318 17.35 -53.36 -6.53
CA VAL A 318 16.26 -52.40 -6.77
C VAL A 318 16.43 -51.71 -8.12
N ARG A 319 15.39 -51.77 -8.94
CA ARG A 319 15.32 -51.03 -10.23
C ARG A 319 14.34 -49.90 -10.10
N LEU A 320 14.77 -48.70 -10.52
CA LEU A 320 13.95 -47.50 -10.54
C LEU A 320 13.62 -47.14 -11.99
N ASN A 321 12.36 -47.08 -12.32
CA ASN A 321 11.88 -46.44 -13.54
C ASN A 321 11.33 -45.06 -13.19
N ASN A 322 12.10 -44.00 -13.45
CA ASN A 322 11.75 -42.63 -13.14
C ASN A 322 11.13 -41.97 -14.37
N ALA A 323 9.83 -42.08 -14.54
CA ALA A 323 9.05 -41.55 -15.68
C ALA A 323 9.64 -41.93 -17.06
N GLY A 324 10.02 -43.20 -17.22
CA GLY A 324 10.58 -43.74 -18.48
C GLY A 324 12.10 -43.87 -18.51
N SER A 325 12.83 -43.31 -17.51
CA SER A 325 14.28 -43.48 -17.38
C SER A 325 14.56 -44.60 -16.37
N GLU A 326 15.16 -45.68 -16.84
CA GLU A 326 15.51 -46.82 -15.96
C GLU A 326 16.92 -46.68 -15.38
N HIS A 327 17.03 -46.86 -14.08
CA HIS A 327 18.29 -46.85 -13.33
C HIS A 327 18.30 -47.98 -12.32
N LYS A 328 19.49 -48.44 -11.94
CA LYS A 328 19.66 -49.28 -10.73
C LYS A 328 19.87 -48.32 -9.54
N LEU A 329 19.18 -48.55 -8.46
CA LEU A 329 19.43 -47.92 -7.18
C LEU A 329 20.50 -48.79 -6.47
N ASN A 330 21.78 -48.47 -6.68
CA ASN A 330 22.89 -49.16 -6.03
C ASN A 330 23.82 -48.11 -5.44
#